data_5a40eee9242408378ce3cdd52c541c67
#
_entry.id   5a40eee9242408378ce3cdd52c541c67
#
_cell.length_a   1.000
_cell.length_b   1.000
_cell.length_c   1.000
_cell.angle_alpha   90.00
_cell.angle_beta   90.00
_cell.angle_gamma   90.00
#
_symmetry.space_group_name_H-M   'P 1'
#
loop_
_entity.id
_entity.type
_entity.pdbx_description
1 polymer ?
#
loop_
_entity_poly.entity_id
_entity_poly.type
_entity_poly.pdbx_seq_one_letter_code
_entity_poly.pdbx_strand_id
1 'polypeptide(L)'
;MLFKNIIGQKPVKEKLLNMLQDGRVPHALMFTGPEGSGNLPAAFAFVQYLFCQDKQAHDSCGVCPSCLKVGKLIHPDLHLVFPIPLSKNVRTSNDLLPEFRETFIETPYLTVHDWFDSLSAENKQPTIPTEEANDILKKLSYTSYEGGYKIMIIWQPEKMNLSSANKLLKILEEPPEQTLFLMVCNHPEQLLATIISRVQQIPFYKIDNEDIVNGLVDEFSCQPQAAKQAALMSDGSYREAQLLLQHLDGGVEYLQNFRAFMLIALKFDAPKAVSWIDENARTGREKQKQFLQYALEIFRDCLMYNYGSVDLVRHSGEEKEFITKFARFVHKRNYERLLEEFNSAFYHIERNANPKILFMDLIMKTNELINLQA
;
A
#
# COMPACT_ATOMS: atom_id res chain seq x y z
N MET A 1 2.07 17.15 4.78
CA MET A 1 3.13 16.36 4.04
C MET A 1 4.17 17.33 3.51
N LEU A 2 5.46 17.08 3.74
CA LEU A 2 6.58 17.91 3.30
C LEU A 2 7.36 17.20 2.18
N PHE A 3 7.98 17.96 1.27
CA PHE A 3 8.83 17.37 0.22
C PHE A 3 10.00 16.56 0.80
N LYS A 4 10.55 16.97 1.93
CA LYS A 4 11.63 16.24 2.63
C LYS A 4 11.20 14.84 3.09
N ASN A 5 9.91 14.63 3.35
CA ASN A 5 9.38 13.35 3.82
C ASN A 5 9.11 12.36 2.67
N ILE A 6 9.28 12.80 1.41
CA ILE A 6 9.10 11.93 0.25
C ILE A 6 10.41 11.18 0.01
N ILE A 7 10.34 9.87 -0.01
CA ILE A 7 11.50 9.01 -0.21
C ILE A 7 11.96 9.09 -1.68
N GLY A 8 13.25 9.27 -1.89
CA GLY A 8 13.82 9.38 -3.23
C GLY A 8 13.30 10.55 -4.05
N GLN A 9 13.09 10.32 -5.35
CA GLN A 9 12.48 11.25 -6.34
C GLN A 9 13.14 12.63 -6.41
N LYS A 10 14.45 12.74 -6.17
CA LYS A 10 15.18 14.02 -6.13
C LYS A 10 14.95 14.88 -7.39
N PRO A 11 15.09 14.37 -8.64
CA PRO A 11 14.89 15.17 -9.84
C PRO A 11 13.45 15.68 -9.99
N VAL A 12 12.47 14.87 -9.57
CA VAL A 12 11.05 15.24 -9.62
C VAL A 12 10.75 16.35 -8.62
N LYS A 13 11.25 16.21 -7.38
CA LYS A 13 11.12 17.24 -6.33
C LYS A 13 11.69 18.58 -6.77
N GLU A 14 12.88 18.58 -7.33
CA GLU A 14 13.53 19.80 -7.86
C GLU A 14 12.70 20.43 -8.98
N LYS A 15 12.20 19.64 -9.93
CA LYS A 15 11.34 20.13 -11.02
C LYS A 15 10.05 20.75 -10.49
N LEU A 16 9.40 20.11 -9.49
CA LEU A 16 8.19 20.63 -8.88
C LEU A 16 8.43 21.92 -8.10
N LEU A 17 9.53 21.99 -7.34
CA LEU A 17 9.92 23.19 -6.59
C LEU A 17 10.22 24.35 -7.53
N ASN A 18 10.98 24.15 -8.61
CA ASN A 18 11.26 25.16 -9.61
C ASN A 18 9.97 25.69 -10.25
N MET A 19 9.04 24.80 -10.63
CA MET A 19 7.72 25.16 -11.17
C MET A 19 6.93 26.06 -10.19
N LEU A 20 6.97 25.73 -8.90
CA LEU A 20 6.29 26.48 -7.83
C LEU A 20 6.94 27.85 -7.58
N GLN A 21 8.28 27.93 -7.59
CA GLN A 21 9.04 29.16 -7.36
C GLN A 21 8.93 30.13 -8.54
N ASP A 22 8.93 29.60 -9.77
CA ASP A 22 8.73 30.41 -10.99
C ASP A 22 7.30 30.92 -11.15
N GLY A 23 6.36 30.42 -10.35
CA GLY A 23 4.93 30.75 -10.47
C GLY A 23 4.28 30.21 -11.76
N ARG A 24 4.93 29.24 -12.41
CA ARG A 24 4.49 28.65 -13.69
C ARG A 24 3.78 27.31 -13.45
N VAL A 25 2.68 27.35 -12.71
CA VAL A 25 1.88 26.15 -12.42
C VAL A 25 0.79 26.01 -13.48
N PRO A 26 0.81 24.96 -14.31
CA PRO A 26 -0.27 24.69 -15.25
C PRO A 26 -1.59 24.42 -14.53
N HIS A 27 -2.71 24.70 -15.18
CA HIS A 27 -4.03 24.44 -14.61
C HIS A 27 -4.33 22.94 -14.41
N ALA A 28 -3.63 22.05 -15.11
CA ALA A 28 -3.80 20.60 -14.99
C ALA A 28 -2.45 19.88 -15.02
N LEU A 29 -2.12 19.21 -13.92
CA LEU A 29 -0.94 18.38 -13.74
C LEU A 29 -1.35 16.93 -13.54
N MET A 30 -0.55 15.99 -14.03
CA MET A 30 -0.73 14.57 -13.77
C MET A 30 0.59 13.94 -13.30
N PHE A 31 0.64 13.47 -12.07
CA PHE A 31 1.75 12.72 -11.52
C PHE A 31 1.56 11.26 -11.90
N THR A 32 2.42 10.76 -12.80
CA THR A 32 2.34 9.38 -13.32
C THR A 32 3.47 8.54 -12.74
N GLY A 33 3.18 7.32 -12.34
CA GLY A 33 4.21 6.40 -11.86
C GLY A 33 3.63 5.16 -11.18
N PRO A 34 4.47 4.15 -10.92
CA PRO A 34 4.02 2.93 -10.26
C PRO A 34 3.53 3.19 -8.83
N GLU A 35 2.70 2.27 -8.31
CA GLU A 35 2.26 2.33 -6.92
C GLU A 35 3.44 2.32 -5.95
N GLY A 36 3.33 3.10 -4.88
CA GLY A 36 4.40 3.21 -3.89
C GLY A 36 5.62 4.04 -4.32
N SER A 37 5.61 4.66 -5.52
CA SER A 37 6.69 5.52 -6.00
C SER A 37 6.72 6.91 -5.35
N GLY A 38 5.71 7.27 -4.53
CA GLY A 38 5.64 8.56 -3.87
C GLY A 38 4.87 9.64 -4.64
N ASN A 39 4.17 9.30 -5.72
CA ASN A 39 3.38 10.24 -6.51
C ASN A 39 2.23 10.85 -5.69
N LEU A 40 1.51 10.07 -4.89
CA LEU A 40 0.42 10.56 -4.05
C LEU A 40 0.91 11.49 -2.92
N PRO A 41 1.88 11.11 -2.06
CA PRO A 41 2.41 12.02 -1.05
C PRO A 41 3.05 13.28 -1.65
N ALA A 42 3.65 13.19 -2.87
CA ALA A 42 4.18 14.35 -3.57
C ALA A 42 3.08 15.33 -4.01
N ALA A 43 1.91 14.83 -4.40
CA ALA A 43 0.77 15.69 -4.72
C ALA A 43 0.35 16.52 -3.50
N PHE A 44 0.29 15.92 -2.33
CA PHE A 44 -0.04 16.66 -1.10
C PHE A 44 1.08 17.61 -0.66
N ALA A 45 2.35 17.26 -0.84
CA ALA A 45 3.46 18.17 -0.56
C ALA A 45 3.45 19.39 -1.50
N PHE A 46 3.16 19.17 -2.79
CA PHE A 46 3.01 20.21 -3.79
C PHE A 46 1.88 21.20 -3.43
N VAL A 47 0.72 20.67 -3.04
CA VAL A 47 -0.43 21.47 -2.60
C VAL A 47 -0.11 22.22 -1.31
N GLN A 48 0.56 21.59 -0.35
CA GLN A 48 0.95 22.24 0.90
C GLN A 48 1.91 23.40 0.66
N TYR A 49 2.84 23.27 -0.29
CA TYR A 49 3.72 24.38 -0.67
C TYR A 49 2.95 25.52 -1.33
N LEU A 50 1.97 25.24 -2.21
CA LEU A 50 1.14 26.26 -2.84
C LEU A 50 0.39 27.12 -1.84
N PHE A 51 -0.25 26.47 -0.84
CA PHE A 51 -1.00 27.16 0.21
C PHE A 51 -0.14 27.71 1.34
N CYS A 52 1.15 27.37 1.40
CA CYS A 52 2.03 27.82 2.48
C CYS A 52 2.18 29.35 2.47
N GLN A 53 1.96 29.96 3.64
CA GLN A 53 2.09 31.40 3.84
C GLN A 53 3.55 31.85 4.05
N ASP A 54 4.41 30.93 4.52
CA ASP A 54 5.83 31.15 4.77
C ASP A 54 6.65 30.07 4.06
N LYS A 55 6.80 30.24 2.73
CA LYS A 55 7.49 29.29 1.86
C LYS A 55 8.99 29.33 2.09
N GLN A 56 9.59 28.17 2.31
CA GLN A 56 11.04 28.01 2.38
C GLN A 56 11.62 27.67 0.99
N ALA A 57 12.94 27.78 0.84
CA ALA A 57 13.59 27.56 -0.45
C ALA A 57 13.35 26.16 -1.04
N HIS A 58 13.24 25.15 -0.18
CA HIS A 58 13.13 23.75 -0.60
C HIS A 58 11.90 23.02 -0.08
N ASP A 59 11.06 23.69 0.73
CA ASP A 59 9.85 23.08 1.29
C ASP A 59 8.84 24.13 1.79
N SER A 60 7.65 23.69 2.16
CA SER A 60 6.70 24.49 2.94
C SER A 60 7.13 24.56 4.41
N CYS A 61 6.73 25.62 5.14
CA CYS A 61 7.12 25.78 6.56
C CYS A 61 6.56 24.67 7.48
N GLY A 62 5.46 24.02 7.10
CA GLY A 62 4.83 22.93 7.85
C GLY A 62 4.03 23.37 9.10
N VAL A 63 4.14 24.63 9.52
CA VAL A 63 3.59 25.11 10.82
C VAL A 63 2.56 26.23 10.68
N CYS A 64 2.47 26.93 9.55
CA CYS A 64 1.45 27.96 9.36
C CYS A 64 0.03 27.35 9.30
N PRO A 65 -1.02 28.15 9.55
CA PRO A 65 -2.40 27.65 9.56
C PRO A 65 -2.80 26.86 8.32
N SER A 66 -2.42 27.31 7.12
CA SER A 66 -2.70 26.61 5.87
C SER A 66 -1.95 25.28 5.78
N CYS A 67 -0.66 25.22 6.16
CA CYS A 67 0.09 23.96 6.24
C CYS A 67 -0.55 22.95 7.19
N LEU A 68 -1.01 23.39 8.36
CA LEU A 68 -1.68 22.52 9.33
C LEU A 68 -3.03 22.01 8.81
N LYS A 69 -3.80 22.85 8.10
CA LYS A 69 -5.06 22.43 7.47
C LYS A 69 -4.82 21.40 6.34
N VAL A 70 -3.82 21.66 5.47
CA VAL A 70 -3.47 20.72 4.40
C VAL A 70 -2.94 19.41 4.98
N GLY A 71 -2.09 19.47 6.01
CA GLY A 71 -1.55 18.28 6.69
C GLY A 71 -2.63 17.38 7.28
N LYS A 72 -3.79 17.95 7.64
CA LYS A 72 -4.98 17.24 8.12
C LYS A 72 -6.01 16.97 7.00
N LEU A 73 -5.73 17.35 5.76
CA LEU A 73 -6.65 17.27 4.61
C LEU A 73 -8.00 17.98 4.84
N ILE A 74 -7.99 19.11 5.56
CA ILE A 74 -9.20 19.91 5.90
C ILE A 74 -9.15 21.34 5.37
N HIS A 75 -8.21 21.65 4.45
CA HIS A 75 -8.16 22.98 3.84
C HIS A 75 -9.42 23.21 2.98
N PRO A 76 -10.13 24.35 3.14
CA PRO A 76 -11.42 24.59 2.48
C PRO A 76 -11.32 24.61 0.95
N ASP A 77 -10.20 25.08 0.40
CA ASP A 77 -9.95 25.15 -1.04
C ASP A 77 -9.22 23.91 -1.60
N LEU A 78 -9.04 22.85 -0.79
CA LEU A 78 -8.54 21.55 -1.21
C LEU A 78 -9.67 20.54 -1.29
N HIS A 79 -9.92 20.03 -2.48
CA HIS A 79 -10.93 19.03 -2.75
C HIS A 79 -10.27 17.72 -3.18
N LEU A 80 -10.78 16.61 -2.68
CA LEU A 80 -10.26 15.28 -2.95
C LEU A 80 -11.29 14.45 -3.69
N VAL A 81 -10.80 13.70 -4.67
CA VAL A 81 -11.55 12.70 -5.43
C VAL A 81 -10.72 11.44 -5.47
N PHE A 82 -11.30 10.32 -5.09
CA PHE A 82 -10.65 9.02 -5.02
C PHE A 82 -11.63 7.88 -5.31
N PRO A 83 -11.15 6.68 -5.67
CA PRO A 83 -12.02 5.54 -5.91
C PRO A 83 -12.79 5.12 -4.66
N ILE A 84 -14.07 4.78 -4.86
CA ILE A 84 -14.96 4.34 -3.79
C ILE A 84 -15.56 2.96 -4.08
N PRO A 85 -15.91 2.19 -3.04
CA PRO A 85 -16.70 0.98 -3.15
C PRO A 85 -18.20 1.31 -3.29
N LEU A 86 -18.64 1.64 -4.51
CA LEU A 86 -19.98 2.13 -4.80
C LEU A 86 -21.08 1.30 -4.10
N SER A 87 -22.01 1.98 -3.44
CA SER A 87 -23.13 1.36 -2.73
C SER A 87 -24.33 2.31 -2.63
N LYS A 88 -25.43 1.88 -1.99
CA LYS A 88 -26.59 2.75 -1.76
C LYS A 88 -26.26 3.98 -0.91
N ASN A 89 -25.32 3.84 0.03
CA ASN A 89 -24.95 4.87 1.00
C ASN A 89 -23.66 5.60 0.63
N VAL A 90 -22.86 5.07 -0.29
CA VAL A 90 -21.58 5.65 -0.74
C VAL A 90 -21.70 5.93 -2.24
N ARG A 91 -21.77 7.20 -2.62
CA ARG A 91 -21.97 7.65 -4.00
C ARG A 91 -20.89 8.58 -4.52
N THR A 92 -20.19 9.26 -3.59
CA THR A 92 -19.10 10.18 -3.91
C THR A 92 -17.95 9.99 -2.89
N SER A 93 -16.76 10.49 -3.21
CA SER A 93 -15.61 10.49 -2.31
C SER A 93 -15.88 11.31 -1.03
N ASN A 94 -16.81 12.25 -1.04
CA ASN A 94 -17.19 12.99 0.17
C ASN A 94 -17.79 12.09 1.26
N ASP A 95 -18.47 11.03 0.86
CA ASP A 95 -19.14 10.12 1.80
C ASP A 95 -18.13 9.29 2.63
N LEU A 96 -16.88 9.23 2.19
CA LEU A 96 -15.78 8.50 2.83
C LEU A 96 -14.55 9.40 3.13
N LEU A 97 -14.75 10.72 3.11
CA LEU A 97 -13.64 11.66 3.29
C LEU A 97 -12.98 11.58 4.67
N PRO A 98 -13.71 11.37 5.80
CA PRO A 98 -13.11 11.15 7.10
C PRO A 98 -12.19 9.93 7.13
N GLU A 99 -12.66 8.79 6.61
CA GLU A 99 -11.92 7.53 6.56
C GLU A 99 -10.68 7.66 5.67
N PHE A 100 -10.81 8.31 4.52
CA PHE A 100 -9.65 8.56 3.64
C PHE A 100 -8.58 9.42 4.31
N ARG A 101 -8.99 10.45 5.06
CA ARG A 101 -8.06 11.30 5.82
C ARG A 101 -7.27 10.49 6.84
N GLU A 102 -7.94 9.66 7.62
CA GLU A 102 -7.32 8.81 8.63
C GLU A 102 -6.33 7.85 7.98
N THR A 103 -6.78 7.09 6.98
CA THR A 103 -5.94 6.12 6.28
C THR A 103 -4.72 6.76 5.60
N PHE A 104 -4.90 7.91 4.92
CA PHE A 104 -3.79 8.59 4.25
C PHE A 104 -2.77 9.18 5.24
N ILE A 105 -3.22 9.71 6.38
CA ILE A 105 -2.32 10.26 7.40
C ILE A 105 -1.46 9.16 8.00
N GLU A 106 -2.03 7.99 8.23
CA GLU A 106 -1.31 6.82 8.75
C GLU A 106 -0.39 6.19 7.68
N THR A 107 -0.87 6.14 6.43
CA THR A 107 -0.18 5.49 5.31
C THR A 107 -0.09 6.41 4.10
N PRO A 108 0.88 7.36 4.05
CA PRO A 108 0.96 8.32 2.93
C PRO A 108 1.24 7.69 1.56
N TYR A 109 1.92 6.54 1.53
CA TYR A 109 2.17 5.75 0.30
C TYR A 109 1.03 4.79 -0.03
N LEU A 110 -0.20 5.20 0.31
CA LEU A 110 -1.44 4.45 0.16
C LEU A 110 -1.61 3.86 -1.24
N THR A 111 -1.91 2.57 -1.31
CA THR A 111 -2.36 1.90 -2.54
C THR A 111 -3.89 1.80 -2.56
N VAL A 112 -4.46 1.50 -3.74
CA VAL A 112 -5.91 1.25 -3.84
C VAL A 112 -6.31 0.03 -3.01
N HIS A 113 -5.43 -0.96 -2.91
CA HIS A 113 -5.65 -2.14 -2.08
C HIS A 113 -5.74 -1.78 -0.60
N ASP A 114 -4.73 -1.05 -0.06
CA ASP A 114 -4.76 -0.58 1.32
C ASP A 114 -6.02 0.22 1.64
N TRP A 115 -6.44 1.09 0.70
CA TRP A 115 -7.65 1.90 0.85
C TRP A 115 -8.93 1.06 0.95
N PHE A 116 -9.07 0.07 0.07
CA PHE A 116 -10.26 -0.81 0.08
C PHE A 116 -10.24 -1.80 1.25
N ASP A 117 -9.05 -2.22 1.68
CA ASP A 117 -8.83 -3.06 2.86
C ASP A 117 -9.27 -2.32 4.14
N SER A 118 -8.88 -1.05 4.30
CA SER A 118 -9.30 -0.22 5.44
C SER A 118 -10.81 -0.05 5.57
N LEU A 119 -11.54 -0.17 4.44
CA LEU A 119 -13.00 -0.12 4.38
C LEU A 119 -13.67 -1.50 4.48
N SER A 120 -12.91 -2.59 4.64
CA SER A 120 -13.40 -3.97 4.53
C SER A 120 -14.21 -4.21 3.24
N ALA A 121 -13.70 -3.68 2.13
CA ALA A 121 -14.36 -3.64 0.82
C ALA A 121 -13.52 -4.27 -0.31
N GLU A 122 -12.61 -5.19 0.00
CA GLU A 122 -11.63 -5.80 -0.93
C GLU A 122 -12.31 -6.48 -2.13
N ASN A 123 -13.53 -6.99 -1.92
CA ASN A 123 -14.31 -7.66 -2.95
C ASN A 123 -15.11 -6.70 -3.85
N LYS A 124 -15.02 -5.38 -3.63
CA LYS A 124 -15.71 -4.39 -4.45
C LYS A 124 -14.76 -3.77 -5.48
N GLN A 125 -15.31 -3.43 -6.63
CA GLN A 125 -14.54 -2.79 -7.68
C GLN A 125 -14.32 -1.30 -7.35
N PRO A 126 -13.05 -0.81 -7.35
CA PRO A 126 -12.75 0.61 -7.18
C PRO A 126 -13.26 1.40 -8.39
N THR A 127 -14.08 2.42 -8.13
CA THR A 127 -14.64 3.26 -9.19
C THR A 127 -14.78 4.72 -8.76
N ILE A 128 -14.64 5.65 -9.72
CA ILE A 128 -15.01 7.06 -9.59
C ILE A 128 -16.25 7.26 -10.44
N PRO A 129 -17.44 7.36 -9.81
CA PRO A 129 -18.73 7.36 -10.50
C PRO A 129 -19.04 8.71 -11.15
N THR A 130 -20.11 8.75 -11.96
CA THR A 130 -20.56 9.96 -12.66
C THR A 130 -21.02 11.05 -11.73
N GLU A 131 -21.56 10.69 -10.57
CA GLU A 131 -21.99 11.60 -9.51
C GLU A 131 -20.81 12.46 -9.01
N GLU A 132 -19.62 11.90 -8.94
CA GLU A 132 -18.40 12.61 -8.57
C GLU A 132 -18.09 13.78 -9.51
N ALA A 133 -18.24 13.59 -10.82
CA ALA A 133 -18.03 14.66 -11.80
C ALA A 133 -19.01 15.83 -11.62
N ASN A 134 -20.26 15.56 -11.21
CA ASN A 134 -21.21 16.60 -10.89
C ASN A 134 -20.84 17.37 -9.61
N ASP A 135 -20.31 16.65 -8.61
CA ASP A 135 -19.84 17.25 -7.36
C ASP A 135 -18.60 18.14 -7.59
N ILE A 136 -17.66 17.69 -8.44
CA ILE A 136 -16.51 18.49 -8.89
C ILE A 136 -17.01 19.81 -9.50
N LEU A 137 -17.95 19.76 -10.47
CA LEU A 137 -18.51 20.95 -11.10
C LEU A 137 -19.10 21.92 -10.07
N LYS A 138 -19.86 21.38 -9.12
CA LYS A 138 -20.47 22.16 -8.04
C LYS A 138 -19.41 22.82 -7.15
N LYS A 139 -18.39 22.09 -6.72
CA LYS A 139 -17.29 22.62 -5.87
C LYS A 139 -16.51 23.71 -6.58
N LEU A 140 -16.24 23.55 -7.87
CA LEU A 140 -15.49 24.52 -8.66
C LEU A 140 -16.31 25.78 -9.02
N SER A 141 -17.64 25.74 -8.96
CA SER A 141 -18.50 26.92 -9.17
C SER A 141 -18.43 27.92 -8.00
N TYR A 142 -17.99 27.49 -6.82
CA TYR A 142 -17.80 28.40 -5.69
C TYR A 142 -16.52 29.21 -5.83
N THR A 143 -16.47 30.41 -5.24
CA THR A 143 -15.25 31.20 -5.09
C THR A 143 -14.30 30.55 -4.08
N SER A 144 -12.97 30.75 -4.24
CA SER A 144 -12.00 30.33 -3.23
C SER A 144 -12.30 30.99 -1.87
N TYR A 145 -12.21 30.21 -0.80
CA TYR A 145 -12.48 30.68 0.56
C TYR A 145 -11.35 31.54 1.11
N GLU A 146 -10.08 31.16 0.89
CA GLU A 146 -8.90 31.88 1.36
C GLU A 146 -8.31 32.84 0.30
N GLY A 147 -8.96 32.98 -0.87
CA GLY A 147 -8.55 33.95 -1.90
C GLY A 147 -7.31 33.54 -2.69
N GLY A 148 -7.20 32.27 -3.09
CA GLY A 148 -6.10 31.75 -3.87
C GLY A 148 -6.54 30.63 -4.83
N TYR A 149 -5.68 29.67 -5.04
CA TYR A 149 -6.01 28.50 -5.84
C TYR A 149 -7.10 27.64 -5.19
N LYS A 150 -8.01 27.15 -6.03
CA LYS A 150 -8.86 25.98 -5.74
C LYS A 150 -8.16 24.76 -6.30
N ILE A 151 -7.88 23.77 -5.47
CA ILE A 151 -7.12 22.59 -5.88
C ILE A 151 -7.99 21.36 -5.79
N MET A 152 -8.04 20.63 -6.90
CA MET A 152 -8.73 19.37 -7.02
C MET A 152 -7.69 18.26 -7.20
N ILE A 153 -7.43 17.46 -6.15
CA ILE A 153 -6.64 16.23 -6.29
C ILE A 153 -7.57 15.11 -6.73
N ILE A 154 -7.22 14.45 -7.82
CA ILE A 154 -7.92 13.28 -8.34
C ILE A 154 -6.96 12.11 -8.28
N TRP A 155 -7.13 11.23 -7.30
CA TRP A 155 -6.34 10.03 -7.17
C TRP A 155 -6.95 8.88 -7.96
N GLN A 156 -6.12 8.18 -8.76
CA GLN A 156 -6.53 7.08 -9.64
C GLN A 156 -7.61 7.49 -10.66
N PRO A 157 -7.38 8.53 -11.49
CA PRO A 157 -8.34 8.98 -12.50
C PRO A 157 -8.69 7.88 -13.51
N GLU A 158 -7.85 6.87 -13.70
CA GLU A 158 -8.09 5.68 -14.52
C GLU A 158 -9.24 4.80 -13.99
N LYS A 159 -9.70 5.01 -12.74
CA LYS A 159 -10.90 4.37 -12.19
C LYS A 159 -12.20 5.14 -12.47
N MET A 160 -12.13 6.24 -13.22
CA MET A 160 -13.32 6.95 -13.71
C MET A 160 -14.09 6.09 -14.70
N ASN A 161 -15.41 6.07 -14.58
CA ASN A 161 -16.23 5.58 -15.67
C ASN A 161 -16.21 6.57 -16.87
N LEU A 162 -16.57 6.08 -18.05
CA LEU A 162 -16.50 6.87 -19.30
C LEU A 162 -17.32 8.17 -19.22
N SER A 163 -18.46 8.14 -18.54
CA SER A 163 -19.34 9.32 -18.38
C SER A 163 -18.67 10.38 -17.48
N SER A 164 -18.04 9.97 -16.39
CA SER A 164 -17.30 10.84 -15.49
C SER A 164 -16.10 11.48 -16.20
N ALA A 165 -15.33 10.67 -16.92
CA ALA A 165 -14.16 11.11 -17.67
C ALA A 165 -14.55 12.16 -18.75
N ASN A 166 -15.62 11.94 -19.51
CA ASN A 166 -16.11 12.88 -20.53
C ASN A 166 -16.60 14.21 -19.93
N LYS A 167 -17.22 14.19 -18.74
CA LYS A 167 -17.61 15.43 -18.05
C LYS A 167 -16.40 16.22 -17.59
N LEU A 168 -15.36 15.55 -17.13
CA LEU A 168 -14.12 16.20 -16.71
C LEU A 168 -13.40 16.90 -17.87
N LEU A 169 -13.47 16.38 -19.11
CA LEU A 169 -12.86 17.01 -20.28
C LEU A 169 -13.30 18.46 -20.47
N LYS A 170 -14.59 18.76 -20.32
CA LYS A 170 -15.10 20.12 -20.48
C LYS A 170 -14.48 21.10 -19.48
N ILE A 171 -14.26 20.65 -18.25
CA ILE A 171 -13.67 21.49 -17.19
C ILE A 171 -12.16 21.66 -17.41
N LEU A 172 -11.50 20.64 -17.93
CA LEU A 172 -10.06 20.70 -18.26
C LEU A 172 -9.78 21.61 -19.46
N GLU A 173 -10.73 21.74 -20.40
CA GLU A 173 -10.62 22.66 -21.53
C GLU A 173 -10.79 24.13 -21.12
N GLU A 174 -11.78 24.40 -20.27
CA GLU A 174 -12.12 25.75 -19.80
C GLU A 174 -12.18 25.75 -18.25
N PRO A 175 -11.04 25.67 -17.58
CA PRO A 175 -11.01 25.65 -16.13
C PRO A 175 -11.41 27.01 -15.56
N PRO A 176 -12.18 27.03 -14.46
CA PRO A 176 -12.44 28.28 -13.73
C PRO A 176 -11.11 28.94 -13.29
N GLU A 177 -11.10 30.26 -13.15
CA GLU A 177 -9.93 31.00 -12.74
C GLU A 177 -9.32 30.45 -11.43
N GLN A 178 -7.99 30.48 -11.34
CA GLN A 178 -7.23 29.98 -10.18
C GLN A 178 -7.59 28.55 -9.76
N THR A 179 -7.93 27.69 -10.73
CA THR A 179 -8.20 26.26 -10.46
C THR A 179 -7.01 25.42 -10.92
N LEU A 180 -6.58 24.51 -10.03
CA LEU A 180 -5.55 23.50 -10.32
C LEU A 180 -6.16 22.09 -10.20
N PHE A 181 -6.07 21.33 -11.28
CA PHE A 181 -6.30 19.90 -11.27
C PHE A 181 -4.97 19.17 -11.08
N LEU A 182 -4.88 18.36 -10.06
CA LEU A 182 -3.71 17.53 -9.77
C LEU A 182 -4.13 16.07 -9.76
N MET A 183 -3.85 15.39 -10.86
CA MET A 183 -4.17 13.97 -11.02
C MET A 183 -3.00 13.11 -10.55
N VAL A 184 -3.28 12.02 -9.86
CA VAL A 184 -2.29 11.01 -9.47
C VAL A 184 -2.69 9.70 -10.10
N CYS A 185 -1.96 9.28 -11.12
CA CYS A 185 -2.31 8.19 -12.03
C CYS A 185 -1.22 7.12 -12.04
N ASN A 186 -1.59 5.86 -11.85
CA ASN A 186 -0.63 4.77 -11.92
C ASN A 186 -0.64 4.08 -13.30
N HIS A 187 -1.76 4.12 -14.00
CA HIS A 187 -1.98 3.48 -15.29
C HIS A 187 -2.47 4.47 -16.35
N PRO A 188 -1.62 5.39 -16.82
CA PRO A 188 -2.01 6.41 -17.81
C PRO A 188 -2.53 5.80 -19.12
N GLU A 189 -2.13 4.59 -19.47
CA GLU A 189 -2.61 3.86 -20.65
C GLU A 189 -4.09 3.48 -20.56
N GLN A 190 -4.69 3.49 -19.37
CA GLN A 190 -6.13 3.24 -19.15
C GLN A 190 -6.97 4.52 -19.26
N LEU A 191 -6.33 5.69 -19.32
CA LEU A 191 -7.02 6.97 -19.47
C LEU A 191 -7.37 7.26 -20.93
N LEU A 192 -8.41 8.08 -21.11
CA LEU A 192 -8.72 8.61 -22.43
C LEU A 192 -7.57 9.49 -22.97
N ALA A 193 -7.19 9.28 -24.20
CA ALA A 193 -6.14 10.10 -24.86
C ALA A 193 -6.48 11.60 -24.85
N THR A 194 -7.77 11.93 -24.85
CA THR A 194 -8.29 13.28 -24.73
C THR A 194 -8.01 13.95 -23.37
N ILE A 195 -7.95 13.19 -22.27
CA ILE A 195 -7.50 13.69 -20.96
C ILE A 195 -5.98 13.90 -21.00
N ILE A 196 -5.24 12.87 -21.46
CA ILE A 196 -3.78 12.90 -21.51
C ILE A 196 -3.25 14.10 -22.29
N SER A 197 -3.91 14.48 -23.38
CA SER A 197 -3.50 15.63 -24.23
C SER A 197 -3.71 17.00 -23.57
N ARG A 198 -4.47 17.09 -22.47
CA ARG A 198 -4.82 18.34 -21.77
C ARG A 198 -4.13 18.51 -20.42
N VAL A 199 -3.32 17.55 -20.00
CA VAL A 199 -2.63 17.57 -18.72
C VAL A 199 -1.12 17.54 -18.93
N GLN A 200 -0.38 18.28 -18.13
CA GLN A 200 1.07 18.17 -18.12
C GLN A 200 1.50 17.00 -17.24
N GLN A 201 2.15 16.02 -17.85
CA GLN A 201 2.63 14.83 -17.13
C GLN A 201 3.95 15.10 -16.41
N ILE A 202 4.03 14.63 -15.18
CA ILE A 202 5.24 14.59 -14.34
C ILE A 202 5.48 13.13 -13.99
N PRO A 203 6.45 12.47 -14.62
CA PRO A 203 6.73 11.06 -14.37
C PRO A 203 7.45 10.86 -13.03
N PHE A 204 6.95 9.96 -12.23
CA PHE A 204 7.60 9.38 -11.06
C PHE A 204 8.18 8.02 -11.44
N TYR A 205 9.33 7.72 -10.92
CA TYR A 205 10.04 6.49 -11.22
C TYR A 205 10.05 5.55 -10.02
N LYS A 206 10.41 4.31 -10.23
CA LYS A 206 10.74 3.38 -9.14
C LYS A 206 11.79 4.03 -8.24
N ILE A 207 11.62 3.89 -6.93
CA ILE A 207 12.55 4.47 -5.97
C ILE A 207 13.81 3.59 -5.91
N ASP A 208 14.98 4.22 -5.86
CA ASP A 208 16.24 3.51 -5.74
C ASP A 208 16.31 2.76 -4.39
N ASN A 209 16.89 1.56 -4.41
CA ASN A 209 16.98 0.71 -3.23
C ASN A 209 17.68 1.40 -2.05
N GLU A 210 18.68 2.23 -2.31
CA GLU A 210 19.40 2.98 -1.29
C GLU A 210 18.49 4.00 -0.59
N ASP A 211 17.68 4.74 -1.36
CA ASP A 211 16.70 5.68 -0.82
C ASP A 211 15.61 4.96 -0.01
N ILE A 212 15.16 3.77 -0.46
CA ILE A 212 14.20 2.93 0.30
C ILE A 212 14.82 2.47 1.62
N VAL A 213 16.05 1.96 1.60
CA VAL A 213 16.75 1.51 2.83
C VAL A 213 16.86 2.64 3.84
N ASN A 214 17.30 3.82 3.39
CA ASN A 214 17.44 4.97 4.26
C ASN A 214 16.08 5.39 4.86
N GLY A 215 15.05 5.44 4.01
CA GLY A 215 13.69 5.76 4.45
C GLY A 215 13.14 4.78 5.49
N LEU A 216 13.33 3.47 5.28
CA LEU A 216 12.88 2.45 6.23
C LEU A 216 13.63 2.52 7.57
N VAL A 217 14.95 2.74 7.53
CA VAL A 217 15.75 2.87 8.76
C VAL A 217 15.35 4.12 9.54
N ASP A 218 15.14 5.25 8.85
CA ASP A 218 14.75 6.51 9.50
C ASP A 218 13.33 6.44 10.08
N GLU A 219 12.39 5.80 9.39
CA GLU A 219 10.99 5.73 9.81
C GLU A 219 10.75 4.67 10.89
N PHE A 220 11.33 3.46 10.73
CA PHE A 220 11.03 2.30 11.59
C PHE A 220 12.15 1.96 12.57
N SER A 221 13.32 2.64 12.50
CA SER A 221 14.50 2.32 13.30
C SER A 221 14.92 0.83 13.21
N CYS A 222 14.67 0.21 12.06
CA CYS A 222 14.91 -1.20 11.81
C CYS A 222 16.39 -1.51 11.55
N GLN A 223 16.75 -2.80 11.56
CA GLN A 223 18.10 -3.22 11.20
C GLN A 223 18.37 -2.96 9.72
N PRO A 224 19.53 -2.36 9.34
CA PRO A 224 19.88 -2.08 7.94
C PRO A 224 19.85 -3.31 7.02
N GLN A 225 20.06 -4.51 7.56
CA GLN A 225 20.02 -5.75 6.81
C GLN A 225 18.58 -6.10 6.38
N ALA A 226 17.60 -5.97 7.29
CA ALA A 226 16.19 -6.17 7.00
C ALA A 226 15.67 -5.12 6.00
N ALA A 227 16.06 -3.85 6.18
CA ALA A 227 15.72 -2.79 5.23
C ALA A 227 16.29 -3.06 3.82
N LYS A 228 17.51 -3.55 3.69
CA LYS A 228 18.11 -3.94 2.40
C LYS A 228 17.35 -5.06 1.72
N GLN A 229 16.97 -6.07 2.48
CA GLN A 229 16.19 -7.20 1.96
C GLN A 229 14.81 -6.75 1.48
N ALA A 230 14.10 -5.96 2.29
CA ALA A 230 12.81 -5.39 1.92
C ALA A 230 12.91 -4.51 0.66
N ALA A 231 13.93 -3.64 0.57
CA ALA A 231 14.16 -2.78 -0.58
C ALA A 231 14.42 -3.58 -1.88
N LEU A 232 15.22 -4.65 -1.81
CA LEU A 232 15.49 -5.51 -2.98
C LEU A 232 14.24 -6.23 -3.48
N MET A 233 13.34 -6.63 -2.57
CA MET A 233 12.13 -7.37 -2.92
C MET A 233 10.97 -6.47 -3.37
N SER A 234 10.96 -5.21 -2.97
CA SER A 234 9.86 -4.26 -3.21
C SER A 234 9.80 -3.69 -4.63
N ASP A 235 10.78 -3.99 -5.47
CA ASP A 235 10.87 -3.52 -6.86
C ASP A 235 10.66 -2.00 -7.02
N GLY A 236 11.18 -1.22 -6.05
CA GLY A 236 11.12 0.24 -6.06
C GLY A 236 9.82 0.85 -5.54
N SER A 237 8.95 0.05 -4.92
CA SER A 237 7.75 0.50 -4.21
C SER A 237 8.04 0.66 -2.72
N TYR A 238 7.95 1.88 -2.19
CA TYR A 238 8.17 2.10 -0.75
C TYR A 238 7.08 1.46 0.11
N ARG A 239 5.83 1.46 -0.38
CA ARG A 239 4.74 0.78 0.33
C ARG A 239 4.96 -0.72 0.47
N GLU A 240 5.36 -1.37 -0.62
CA GLU A 240 5.69 -2.80 -0.59
C GLU A 240 6.88 -3.07 0.32
N ALA A 241 7.89 -2.19 0.32
CA ALA A 241 9.03 -2.31 1.22
C ALA A 241 8.62 -2.21 2.70
N GLN A 242 7.67 -1.33 3.05
CA GLN A 242 7.12 -1.23 4.41
C GLN A 242 6.42 -2.52 4.83
N LEU A 243 5.58 -3.09 3.94
CA LEU A 243 4.89 -4.35 4.20
C LEU A 243 5.88 -5.52 4.37
N LEU A 244 6.86 -5.62 3.46
CA LEU A 244 7.90 -6.64 3.54
C LEU A 244 8.75 -6.50 4.82
N LEU A 245 9.05 -5.27 5.24
CA LEU A 245 9.79 -5.03 6.49
C LEU A 245 9.02 -5.53 7.70
N GLN A 246 7.71 -5.27 7.77
CA GLN A 246 6.87 -5.79 8.85
C GLN A 246 6.89 -7.32 8.92
N HIS A 247 6.95 -7.98 7.77
CA HIS A 247 7.13 -9.43 7.69
C HIS A 247 8.53 -9.87 8.14
N LEU A 248 9.58 -9.12 7.78
CA LEU A 248 10.97 -9.44 8.12
C LEU A 248 11.32 -9.14 9.60
N ASP A 249 10.81 -8.05 10.17
CA ASP A 249 10.99 -7.73 11.60
C ASP A 249 10.23 -8.71 12.52
N GLY A 250 9.09 -9.23 12.04
CA GLY A 250 8.38 -10.34 12.67
C GLY A 250 9.09 -11.70 12.51
N GLY A 251 10.09 -11.81 11.64
CA GLY A 251 10.69 -13.08 11.23
C GLY A 251 11.18 -13.96 12.38
N VAL A 252 11.79 -13.38 13.39
CA VAL A 252 12.25 -14.15 14.57
C VAL A 252 11.04 -14.71 15.36
N GLU A 253 10.01 -13.93 15.56
CA GLU A 253 8.78 -14.35 16.25
C GLU A 253 8.00 -15.36 15.41
N TYR A 254 7.86 -15.11 14.11
CA TYR A 254 7.21 -16.04 13.17
C TYR A 254 7.99 -17.34 13.01
N LEU A 255 9.32 -17.28 12.95
CA LEU A 255 10.16 -18.47 12.90
C LEU A 255 10.02 -19.33 14.18
N GLN A 256 10.01 -18.70 15.35
CA GLN A 256 9.81 -19.39 16.62
C GLN A 256 8.42 -20.04 16.69
N ASN A 257 7.39 -19.29 16.29
CA ASN A 257 6.01 -19.78 16.23
C ASN A 257 5.86 -20.91 15.22
N PHE A 258 6.46 -20.79 14.03
CA PHE A 258 6.49 -21.84 13.02
C PHE A 258 7.25 -23.09 13.49
N ARG A 259 8.41 -22.91 14.14
CA ARG A 259 9.14 -24.03 14.76
C ARG A 259 8.31 -24.76 15.79
N ALA A 260 7.61 -24.02 16.66
CA ALA A 260 6.71 -24.61 17.67
C ALA A 260 5.57 -25.40 16.99
N PHE A 261 4.91 -24.80 16.03
CA PHE A 261 3.86 -25.46 15.22
C PHE A 261 4.37 -26.76 14.58
N MET A 262 5.50 -26.69 13.89
CA MET A 262 6.07 -27.84 13.17
C MET A 262 6.52 -28.96 14.12
N LEU A 263 7.07 -28.63 15.30
CA LEU A 263 7.42 -29.62 16.31
C LEU A 263 6.18 -30.32 16.88
N ILE A 264 5.09 -29.58 17.08
CA ILE A 264 3.81 -30.14 17.51
C ILE A 264 3.23 -31.03 16.43
N ALA A 265 3.23 -30.59 15.18
CA ALA A 265 2.75 -31.35 14.04
C ALA A 265 3.55 -32.63 13.82
N LEU A 266 4.89 -32.59 13.89
CA LEU A 266 5.76 -33.76 13.68
C LEU A 266 5.48 -34.88 14.68
N LYS A 267 5.23 -34.58 15.96
CA LYS A 267 5.05 -35.56 17.03
C LYS A 267 3.61 -35.76 17.48
N PHE A 268 2.71 -34.91 17.02
CA PHE A 268 1.32 -34.80 17.45
C PHE A 268 1.14 -34.84 18.97
N ASP A 269 1.67 -33.80 19.63
CA ASP A 269 1.54 -33.60 21.07
C ASP A 269 0.26 -32.80 21.35
N ALA A 270 -0.85 -33.50 21.65
CA ALA A 270 -2.17 -32.90 21.82
C ALA A 270 -2.24 -31.81 22.92
N PRO A 271 -1.67 -31.98 24.14
CA PRO A 271 -1.61 -30.91 25.12
C PRO A 271 -0.92 -29.65 24.66
N LYS A 272 0.24 -29.80 23.97
CA LYS A 272 0.96 -28.66 23.41
C LYS A 272 0.23 -28.02 22.24
N ALA A 273 -0.48 -28.82 21.42
CA ALA A 273 -1.33 -28.31 20.36
C ALA A 273 -2.42 -27.39 20.90
N VAL A 274 -3.12 -27.79 21.95
CA VAL A 274 -4.16 -26.98 22.60
C VAL A 274 -3.59 -25.68 23.16
N SER A 275 -2.43 -25.72 23.84
CA SER A 275 -1.79 -24.52 24.39
C SER A 275 -1.41 -23.55 23.28
N TRP A 276 -0.73 -24.04 22.24
CA TRP A 276 -0.31 -23.23 21.07
C TRP A 276 -1.52 -22.62 20.35
N ILE A 277 -2.60 -23.40 20.17
CA ILE A 277 -3.84 -22.95 19.54
C ILE A 277 -4.50 -21.84 20.36
N ASP A 278 -4.56 -21.99 21.68
CA ASP A 278 -5.17 -20.99 22.57
C ASP A 278 -4.38 -19.66 22.55
N GLU A 279 -3.07 -19.71 22.46
CA GLU A 279 -2.21 -18.54 22.30
C GLU A 279 -2.45 -17.87 20.94
N ASN A 280 -2.36 -18.62 19.84
CA ASN A 280 -2.49 -18.08 18.50
C ASN A 280 -3.93 -17.64 18.16
N ALA A 281 -4.96 -18.27 18.73
CA ALA A 281 -6.34 -17.82 18.55
C ALA A 281 -6.63 -16.45 19.16
N ARG A 282 -5.80 -15.97 20.09
CA ARG A 282 -5.94 -14.65 20.75
C ARG A 282 -5.17 -13.54 20.01
N THR A 283 -4.28 -13.85 19.07
CA THR A 283 -3.43 -12.86 18.41
C THR A 283 -4.17 -11.95 17.42
N GLY A 284 -5.40 -12.30 17.07
CA GLY A 284 -6.18 -11.60 16.05
C GLY A 284 -5.94 -12.13 14.62
N ARG A 285 -6.91 -11.84 13.74
CA ARG A 285 -6.93 -12.39 12.38
C ARG A 285 -5.71 -12.06 11.54
N GLU A 286 -5.27 -10.82 11.57
CA GLU A 286 -4.12 -10.39 10.77
C GLU A 286 -2.84 -11.15 11.14
N LYS A 287 -2.53 -11.30 12.41
CA LYS A 287 -1.39 -12.10 12.85
C LYS A 287 -1.52 -13.58 12.47
N GLN A 288 -2.73 -14.13 12.49
CA GLN A 288 -2.99 -15.50 12.03
C GLN A 288 -2.77 -15.66 10.53
N LYS A 289 -3.23 -14.72 9.70
CA LYS A 289 -2.97 -14.67 8.26
C LYS A 289 -1.47 -14.57 7.97
N GLN A 290 -0.77 -13.67 8.65
CA GLN A 290 0.67 -13.48 8.51
C GLN A 290 1.45 -14.75 8.86
N PHE A 291 1.07 -15.45 9.93
CA PHE A 291 1.67 -16.75 10.27
C PHE A 291 1.49 -17.79 9.16
N LEU A 292 0.29 -17.89 8.58
CA LEU A 292 0.01 -18.83 7.49
C LEU A 292 0.79 -18.47 6.21
N GLN A 293 0.89 -17.19 5.90
CA GLN A 293 1.66 -16.70 4.77
C GLN A 293 3.16 -16.96 4.95
N TYR A 294 3.70 -16.68 6.13
CA TYR A 294 5.07 -17.02 6.48
C TYR A 294 5.37 -18.52 6.33
N ALA A 295 4.45 -19.38 6.77
CA ALA A 295 4.59 -20.83 6.60
C ALA A 295 4.66 -21.25 5.12
N LEU A 296 3.83 -20.65 4.25
CA LEU A 296 3.86 -20.88 2.80
C LEU A 296 5.21 -20.49 2.17
N GLU A 297 5.79 -19.36 2.61
CA GLU A 297 7.10 -18.91 2.14
C GLU A 297 8.22 -19.87 2.56
N ILE A 298 8.21 -20.33 3.81
CA ILE A 298 9.18 -21.35 4.28
C ILE A 298 9.05 -22.64 3.48
N PHE A 299 7.85 -23.14 3.21
CA PHE A 299 7.67 -24.35 2.39
C PHE A 299 8.18 -24.16 0.96
N ARG A 300 7.93 -23.00 0.35
CA ARG A 300 8.47 -22.66 -0.96
C ARG A 300 10.00 -22.66 -0.95
N ASP A 301 10.61 -22.03 0.03
CA ASP A 301 12.06 -21.95 0.12
C ASP A 301 12.70 -23.30 0.42
N CYS A 302 12.02 -24.18 1.16
CA CYS A 302 12.44 -25.58 1.33
C CYS A 302 12.43 -26.34 -0.01
N LEU A 303 11.41 -26.12 -0.85
CA LEU A 303 11.36 -26.74 -2.18
C LEU A 303 12.48 -26.19 -3.10
N MET A 304 12.70 -24.86 -3.09
CA MET A 304 13.80 -24.25 -3.85
C MET A 304 15.15 -24.74 -3.41
N TYR A 305 15.36 -24.92 -2.11
CA TYR A 305 16.58 -25.51 -1.56
C TYR A 305 16.80 -26.95 -2.05
N ASN A 306 15.75 -27.78 -2.07
CA ASN A 306 15.86 -29.19 -2.45
C ASN A 306 16.00 -29.42 -3.96
N TYR A 307 15.34 -28.61 -4.80
CA TYR A 307 15.17 -28.90 -6.23
C TYR A 307 15.58 -27.75 -7.16
N GLY A 308 15.89 -26.59 -6.64
CA GLY A 308 16.29 -25.41 -7.39
C GLY A 308 17.73 -24.99 -7.12
N SER A 309 18.01 -23.71 -7.23
CA SER A 309 19.27 -23.10 -6.82
C SER A 309 19.15 -22.55 -5.40
N VAL A 310 20.20 -22.73 -4.60
CA VAL A 310 20.30 -22.17 -3.25
C VAL A 310 20.20 -20.62 -3.26
N ASP A 311 20.53 -20.01 -4.40
CA ASP A 311 20.41 -18.56 -4.62
C ASP A 311 18.97 -18.08 -4.76
N LEU A 312 18.01 -18.99 -4.99
CA LEU A 312 16.57 -18.69 -5.06
C LEU A 312 15.88 -18.73 -3.69
N VAL A 313 16.60 -19.13 -2.65
CA VAL A 313 16.11 -19.07 -1.25
C VAL A 313 16.12 -17.61 -0.81
N ARG A 314 14.94 -17.09 -0.43
CA ARG A 314 14.75 -15.68 -0.08
C ARG A 314 15.17 -15.33 1.33
N HIS A 315 15.07 -16.28 2.26
CA HIS A 315 15.40 -16.10 3.66
C HIS A 315 16.91 -16.11 3.94
N SER A 316 17.32 -15.40 4.99
CA SER A 316 18.73 -15.24 5.39
C SER A 316 18.94 -15.56 6.89
N GLY A 317 20.17 -15.57 7.37
CA GLY A 317 20.47 -15.75 8.80
C GLY A 317 19.92 -17.04 9.40
N GLU A 318 19.25 -16.95 10.56
CA GLU A 318 18.68 -18.09 11.30
C GLU A 318 17.59 -18.83 10.52
N GLU A 319 16.83 -18.13 9.70
CA GLU A 319 15.78 -18.72 8.86
C GLU A 319 16.39 -19.63 7.80
N LYS A 320 17.47 -19.19 7.15
CA LYS A 320 18.19 -20.02 6.17
C LYS A 320 18.77 -21.28 6.80
N GLU A 321 19.33 -21.17 8.01
CA GLU A 321 19.79 -22.34 8.76
C GLU A 321 18.66 -23.30 9.11
N PHE A 322 17.51 -22.75 9.48
CA PHE A 322 16.32 -23.55 9.74
C PHE A 322 15.84 -24.27 8.47
N ILE A 323 15.71 -23.54 7.34
CA ILE A 323 15.31 -24.08 6.05
C ILE A 323 16.23 -25.23 5.63
N THR A 324 17.54 -25.06 5.76
CA THR A 324 18.53 -26.11 5.43
C THR A 324 18.29 -27.41 6.20
N LYS A 325 17.91 -27.30 7.48
CA LYS A 325 17.62 -28.48 8.34
C LYS A 325 16.22 -29.03 8.12
N PHE A 326 15.27 -28.17 7.82
CA PHE A 326 13.86 -28.50 7.71
C PHE A 326 13.47 -28.99 6.29
N ALA A 327 14.19 -28.59 5.25
CA ALA A 327 13.88 -28.91 3.86
C ALA A 327 13.71 -30.42 3.59
N ARG A 328 14.39 -31.29 4.37
CA ARG A 328 14.23 -32.76 4.27
C ARG A 328 12.80 -33.27 4.50
N PHE A 329 11.96 -32.48 5.19
CA PHE A 329 10.56 -32.83 5.46
C PHE A 329 9.61 -32.35 4.37
N VAL A 330 10.09 -31.52 3.42
CA VAL A 330 9.29 -30.95 2.33
C VAL A 330 9.78 -31.51 1.00
N HIS A 331 8.98 -32.32 0.34
CA HIS A 331 9.32 -32.99 -0.89
C HIS A 331 8.16 -32.97 -1.91
N LYS A 332 8.38 -33.38 -3.15
CA LYS A 332 7.41 -33.30 -4.23
C LYS A 332 6.06 -33.97 -3.93
N ARG A 333 6.04 -35.02 -3.07
CA ARG A 333 4.81 -35.74 -2.74
C ARG A 333 3.91 -35.04 -1.71
N ASN A 334 4.47 -34.15 -0.88
CA ASN A 334 3.69 -33.46 0.15
C ASN A 334 3.58 -31.96 -0.06
N TYR A 335 4.46 -31.36 -0.84
CA TYR A 335 4.52 -29.89 -1.02
C TYR A 335 3.20 -29.30 -1.52
N GLU A 336 2.64 -29.83 -2.61
CA GLU A 336 1.39 -29.29 -3.17
C GLU A 336 0.25 -29.36 -2.16
N ARG A 337 0.12 -30.48 -1.46
CA ARG A 337 -0.91 -30.63 -0.43
C ARG A 337 -0.67 -29.73 0.79
N LEU A 338 0.58 -29.52 1.21
CA LEU A 338 0.89 -28.54 2.26
C LEU A 338 0.47 -27.14 1.83
N LEU A 339 0.76 -26.73 0.60
CA LEU A 339 0.31 -25.43 0.08
C LEU A 339 -1.22 -25.31 0.06
N GLU A 340 -1.92 -26.35 -0.41
CA GLU A 340 -3.39 -26.37 -0.47
C GLU A 340 -4.01 -26.21 0.93
N GLU A 341 -3.50 -26.93 1.95
CA GLU A 341 -4.05 -26.87 3.30
C GLU A 341 -3.79 -25.52 3.97
N PHE A 342 -2.58 -24.95 3.82
CA PHE A 342 -2.28 -23.65 4.40
C PHE A 342 -2.99 -22.50 3.66
N ASN A 343 -3.14 -22.54 2.33
CA ASN A 343 -3.94 -21.58 1.58
C ASN A 343 -5.44 -21.69 1.94
N SER A 344 -5.95 -22.91 2.11
CA SER A 344 -7.32 -23.14 2.58
C SER A 344 -7.53 -22.56 3.97
N ALA A 345 -6.58 -22.75 4.86
CA ALA A 345 -6.61 -22.18 6.21
C ALA A 345 -6.61 -20.64 6.16
N PHE A 346 -5.76 -20.05 5.34
CA PHE A 346 -5.73 -18.60 5.11
C PHE A 346 -7.09 -18.07 4.65
N TYR A 347 -7.67 -18.68 3.62
CA TYR A 347 -8.99 -18.34 3.09
C TYR A 347 -10.10 -18.44 4.16
N HIS A 348 -10.05 -19.45 5.01
CA HIS A 348 -11.06 -19.63 6.06
C HIS A 348 -10.90 -18.63 7.21
N ILE A 349 -9.68 -18.25 7.60
CA ILE A 349 -9.42 -17.19 8.59
C ILE A 349 -9.97 -15.85 8.08
N GLU A 350 -9.73 -15.52 6.82
CA GLU A 350 -10.26 -14.31 6.19
C GLU A 350 -11.81 -14.24 6.27
N ARG A 351 -12.48 -15.39 6.19
CA ARG A 351 -13.95 -15.53 6.25
C ARG A 351 -14.51 -15.80 7.66
N ASN A 352 -13.77 -15.43 8.69
CA ASN A 352 -14.21 -15.56 10.09
C ASN A 352 -14.44 -17.01 10.59
N ALA A 353 -13.74 -18.00 10.04
CA ALA A 353 -13.76 -19.32 10.61
C ALA A 353 -13.22 -19.32 12.05
N ASN A 354 -13.68 -20.28 12.86
CA ASN A 354 -13.17 -20.43 14.22
C ASN A 354 -11.69 -20.87 14.20
N PRO A 355 -10.74 -20.01 14.64
CA PRO A 355 -9.32 -20.31 14.53
C PRO A 355 -8.88 -21.53 15.32
N LYS A 356 -9.56 -21.86 16.43
CA LYS A 356 -9.22 -23.03 17.25
C LYS A 356 -9.48 -24.35 16.51
N ILE A 357 -10.61 -24.44 15.84
CA ILE A 357 -10.98 -25.63 15.05
C ILE A 357 -10.04 -25.72 13.83
N LEU A 358 -9.83 -24.60 13.14
CA LEU A 358 -9.01 -24.52 11.95
C LEU A 358 -7.55 -24.93 12.22
N PHE A 359 -6.92 -24.37 13.25
CA PHE A 359 -5.53 -24.70 13.57
C PHE A 359 -5.37 -26.14 14.09
N MET A 360 -6.38 -26.69 14.78
CA MET A 360 -6.35 -28.10 15.16
C MET A 360 -6.37 -29.01 13.92
N ASP A 361 -7.27 -28.75 12.99
CA ASP A 361 -7.36 -29.49 11.71
C ASP A 361 -6.04 -29.36 10.92
N LEU A 362 -5.50 -28.14 10.84
CA LEU A 362 -4.25 -27.89 10.14
C LEU A 362 -3.06 -28.64 10.77
N ILE A 363 -2.96 -28.70 12.10
CA ILE A 363 -1.93 -29.48 12.80
C ILE A 363 -2.03 -30.98 12.46
N MET A 364 -3.26 -31.52 12.48
CA MET A 364 -3.48 -32.93 12.18
C MET A 364 -3.12 -33.27 10.73
N LYS A 365 -3.56 -32.47 9.76
CA LYS A 365 -3.25 -32.63 8.36
C LYS A 365 -1.75 -32.45 8.08
N THR A 366 -1.13 -31.47 8.73
CA THR A 366 0.33 -31.26 8.63
C THR A 366 1.09 -32.46 9.18
N ASN A 367 0.64 -33.08 10.28
CA ASN A 367 1.24 -34.30 10.81
C ASN A 367 1.20 -35.44 9.78
N GLU A 368 0.05 -35.67 9.15
CA GLU A 368 -0.06 -36.70 8.11
C GLU A 368 0.88 -36.45 6.93
N LEU A 369 0.91 -35.18 6.44
CA LEU A 369 1.68 -34.82 5.26
C LEU A 369 3.21 -34.86 5.48
N ILE A 370 3.69 -34.43 6.64
CA ILE A 370 5.13 -34.41 6.94
C ILE A 370 5.67 -35.82 7.24
N ASN A 371 4.84 -36.71 7.74
CA ASN A 371 5.22 -38.10 7.99
C ASN A 371 5.08 -39.00 6.76
N LEU A 372 4.63 -38.48 5.62
CA LEU A 372 4.70 -39.22 4.34
C LEU A 372 6.16 -39.50 3.97
N GLN A 373 6.46 -40.75 3.63
CA GLN A 373 7.82 -41.11 3.13
C GLN A 373 8.08 -40.44 1.76
N ALA A 374 9.27 -39.88 1.62
CA ALA A 374 9.74 -39.16 0.43
C ALA A 374 9.74 -40.04 -0.86
#